data_a79c97f42f0d1ee232c1d56f7a5ac816
#
_entry.id   a79c97f42f0d1ee232c1d56f7a5ac816
#
_cell.length_a   1.000
_cell.length_b   1.000
_cell.length_c   1.000
_cell.angle_alpha   90.00
_cell.angle_beta   90.00
_cell.angle_gamma   90.00
#
_symmetry.space_group_name_H-M   'P 1'
#
loop_
_entity.id
_entity.type
_entity.pdbx_description
1 polymer ?
#
loop_
_entity_poly.entity_id
_entity_poly.type
_entity_poly.pdbx_seq_one_letter_code
_entity_poly.pdbx_strand_id
1 'polypeptide(L)'
;MDRRGRGRSDDAEEYAIEQEYEDVAAVVEWAGGPVDVIGHSYGGICAVEAALRGAAIRRLVLYEPPMGFLQSPPHVVERLEQLLVAGERDELLGYFMREVAGLTAEQIELLRSLPAWQARLAAAGTIPREERASREYVLEAGRFRDLGVPTLFLVGGDSPAAFKQAADAMEAALPDCTVVVMPGQRHAAMDTATDLFTGEILRFLAPP
;
A
#
# COMPACT_ATOMS: atom_id res chain seq x y z
N MET A 1 3.59 11.80 1.55
CA MET A 1 2.38 12.61 1.83
C MET A 1 1.59 11.97 2.97
N ASP A 2 0.89 12.74 3.76
CA ASP A 2 -0.14 12.22 4.64
C ASP A 2 -1.40 12.02 3.79
N ARG A 3 -1.95 10.79 3.72
CA ARG A 3 -3.20 10.55 3.00
C ARG A 3 -4.39 11.14 3.77
N ARG A 4 -5.54 11.32 3.13
CA ARG A 4 -6.75 11.89 3.78
C ARG A 4 -7.12 11.15 5.07
N GLY A 5 -7.47 11.91 6.11
CA GLY A 5 -7.75 11.39 7.45
C GLY A 5 -6.52 10.93 8.24
N ARG A 6 -5.30 11.22 7.75
CA ARG A 6 -4.03 10.85 8.38
C ARG A 6 -3.12 12.06 8.59
N GLY A 7 -2.33 12.04 9.66
CA GLY A 7 -1.31 13.04 9.95
C GLY A 7 -1.88 14.46 10.02
N ARG A 8 -1.46 15.33 9.09
CA ARG A 8 -1.90 16.71 8.98
C ARG A 8 -2.91 16.95 7.86
N SER A 9 -3.28 15.91 7.12
CA SER A 9 -4.27 16.02 6.06
C SER A 9 -5.68 15.94 6.62
N ASP A 10 -6.55 16.80 6.10
CA ASP A 10 -7.97 16.76 6.39
C ASP A 10 -8.62 15.46 5.86
N ASP A 11 -9.83 15.20 6.31
CA ASP A 11 -10.63 14.09 5.84
C ASP A 11 -11.84 14.58 5.06
N ALA A 12 -12.49 13.71 4.29
CA ALA A 12 -13.75 14.02 3.62
C ALA A 12 -14.93 13.45 4.43
N GLU A 13 -16.08 14.13 4.35
CA GLU A 13 -17.31 13.66 4.98
C GLU A 13 -17.78 12.33 4.35
N GLU A 14 -17.68 12.24 3.03
CA GLU A 14 -17.90 11.02 2.27
C GLU A 14 -16.57 10.52 1.71
N TYR A 15 -16.30 9.23 1.86
CA TYR A 15 -15.07 8.62 1.39
C TYR A 15 -15.30 7.79 0.12
N ALA A 16 -14.46 8.03 -0.88
CA ALA A 16 -14.29 7.19 -2.06
C ALA A 16 -12.79 7.00 -2.35
N ILE A 17 -12.41 5.81 -2.82
CA ILE A 17 -11.00 5.51 -3.12
C ILE A 17 -10.47 6.39 -4.24
N GLU A 18 -11.31 6.81 -5.18
CA GLU A 18 -10.98 7.70 -6.30
C GLU A 18 -10.42 9.04 -5.83
N GLN A 19 -10.90 9.53 -4.69
CA GLN A 19 -10.38 10.77 -4.09
C GLN A 19 -8.92 10.62 -3.64
N GLU A 20 -8.49 9.42 -3.22
CA GLU A 20 -7.09 9.16 -2.90
C GLU A 20 -6.21 9.13 -4.16
N TYR A 21 -6.75 8.69 -5.29
CA TYR A 21 -6.05 8.76 -6.58
C TYR A 21 -5.82 10.21 -7.01
N GLU A 22 -6.83 11.05 -6.82
CA GLU A 22 -6.78 12.50 -7.09
C GLU A 22 -5.80 13.21 -6.15
N ASP A 23 -5.75 12.82 -4.86
CA ASP A 23 -4.79 13.34 -3.89
C ASP A 23 -3.34 13.03 -4.30
N VAL A 24 -3.06 11.81 -4.77
CA VAL A 24 -1.73 11.46 -5.30
C VAL A 24 -1.40 12.32 -6.52
N ALA A 25 -2.32 12.46 -7.46
CA ALA A 25 -2.13 13.28 -8.66
C ALA A 25 -1.86 14.75 -8.30
N ALA A 26 -2.63 15.31 -7.36
CA ALA A 26 -2.45 16.68 -6.89
C ALA A 26 -1.08 16.91 -6.22
N VAL A 27 -0.59 15.94 -5.43
CA VAL A 27 0.74 16.02 -4.82
C VAL A 27 1.85 15.92 -5.87
N VAL A 28 1.69 15.06 -6.88
CA VAL A 28 2.62 14.96 -8.02
C VAL A 28 2.68 16.28 -8.80
N GLU A 29 1.54 16.90 -9.06
CA GLU A 29 1.47 18.20 -9.71
C GLU A 29 2.12 19.30 -8.87
N TRP A 30 1.80 19.35 -7.57
CA TRP A 30 2.39 20.31 -6.63
C TRP A 30 3.91 20.19 -6.55
N ALA A 31 4.45 18.97 -6.64
CA ALA A 31 5.89 18.73 -6.65
C ALA A 31 6.58 19.17 -7.95
N GLY A 32 5.81 19.59 -8.97
CA GLY A 32 6.31 20.09 -10.24
C GLY A 32 6.70 18.98 -11.22
N GLY A 33 6.24 17.74 -11.02
CA GLY A 33 6.46 16.52 -11.83
C GLY A 33 7.42 16.60 -13.02
N PRO A 34 7.80 15.50 -13.63
CA PRO A 34 7.60 14.10 -13.23
C PRO A 34 8.44 13.71 -12.00
N VAL A 35 7.84 13.01 -11.06
CA VAL A 35 8.46 12.55 -9.82
C VAL A 35 8.47 11.03 -9.72
N ASP A 36 9.35 10.47 -8.88
CA ASP A 36 9.30 9.07 -8.50
C ASP A 36 8.30 8.90 -7.33
N VAL A 37 7.45 7.88 -7.43
CA VAL A 37 6.42 7.61 -6.42
C VAL A 37 6.63 6.21 -5.84
N ILE A 38 6.56 6.13 -4.51
CA ILE A 38 6.60 4.85 -3.78
C ILE A 38 5.24 4.66 -3.11
N GLY A 39 4.56 3.58 -3.46
CA GLY A 39 3.29 3.17 -2.88
C GLY A 39 3.40 1.85 -2.13
N HIS A 40 3.00 1.82 -0.85
CA HIS A 40 2.93 0.61 -0.05
C HIS A 40 1.48 0.20 0.20
N SER A 41 1.19 -1.08 0.03
CA SER A 41 -0.11 -1.66 0.34
C SER A 41 -1.25 -0.91 -0.36
N TYR A 42 -2.26 -0.47 0.35
CA TYR A 42 -3.34 0.36 -0.17
C TYR A 42 -2.84 1.62 -0.89
N GLY A 43 -1.79 2.27 -0.36
CA GLY A 43 -1.16 3.40 -1.04
C GLY A 43 -0.53 3.05 -2.39
N GLY A 44 -0.19 1.79 -2.62
CA GLY A 44 0.26 1.29 -3.92
C GLY A 44 -0.88 1.22 -4.94
N ILE A 45 -2.09 0.85 -4.53
CA ILE A 45 -3.29 0.98 -5.40
C ILE A 45 -3.49 2.44 -5.78
N CYS A 46 -3.46 3.35 -4.81
CA CYS A 46 -3.65 4.78 -5.07
C CYS A 46 -2.60 5.32 -6.04
N ALA A 47 -1.34 4.91 -5.89
CA ALA A 47 -0.25 5.38 -6.74
C ALA A 47 -0.36 4.89 -8.20
N VAL A 48 -0.65 3.61 -8.41
CA VAL A 48 -0.79 3.06 -9.76
C VAL A 48 -2.05 3.58 -10.46
N GLU A 49 -3.14 3.76 -9.74
CA GLU A 49 -4.38 4.35 -10.29
C GLU A 49 -4.19 5.83 -10.65
N ALA A 50 -3.43 6.59 -9.86
CA ALA A 50 -3.06 7.95 -10.24
C ALA A 50 -2.21 7.98 -11.52
N ALA A 51 -1.27 7.05 -11.69
CA ALA A 51 -0.49 6.90 -12.91
C ALA A 51 -1.38 6.60 -14.12
N LEU A 52 -2.34 5.67 -14.00
CA LEU A 52 -3.32 5.35 -15.05
C LEU A 52 -4.19 6.55 -15.45
N ARG A 53 -4.40 7.51 -14.54
CA ARG A 53 -5.15 8.76 -14.77
C ARG A 53 -4.28 9.89 -15.30
N GLY A 54 -3.01 9.61 -15.62
CA GLY A 54 -2.09 10.56 -16.26
C GLY A 54 -1.31 11.45 -15.30
N ALA A 55 -1.25 11.12 -14.00
CA ALA A 55 -0.32 11.80 -13.09
C ALA A 55 1.12 11.69 -13.61
N ALA A 56 1.87 12.79 -13.57
CA ALA A 56 3.23 12.86 -14.13
C ALA A 56 4.25 12.10 -13.25
N ILE A 57 4.12 10.78 -13.23
CA ILE A 57 5.01 9.86 -12.50
C ILE A 57 6.13 9.40 -13.44
N ARG A 58 7.37 9.60 -13.01
CA ARG A 58 8.57 9.21 -13.77
C ARG A 58 8.89 7.72 -13.59
N ARG A 59 8.85 7.23 -12.36
CA ARG A 59 9.05 5.83 -11.97
C ARG A 59 8.14 5.49 -10.81
N LEU A 60 7.66 4.26 -10.76
CA LEU A 60 6.74 3.78 -9.74
C LEU A 60 7.35 2.61 -8.98
N VAL A 61 7.39 2.70 -7.67
CA VAL A 61 7.74 1.58 -6.79
C VAL A 61 6.48 1.15 -6.04
N LEU A 62 6.09 -0.10 -6.19
CA LEU A 62 4.94 -0.71 -5.55
C LEU A 62 5.43 -1.75 -4.55
N TYR A 63 5.14 -1.57 -3.27
CA TYR A 63 5.39 -2.60 -2.28
C TYR A 63 4.08 -3.23 -1.83
N GLU A 64 3.85 -4.45 -2.29
CA GLU A 64 2.71 -5.29 -1.95
C GLU A 64 1.34 -4.60 -1.99
N PRO A 65 0.97 -3.86 -3.06
CA PRO A 65 -0.42 -3.51 -3.23
C PRO A 65 -1.24 -4.80 -3.44
N PRO A 66 -2.40 -4.94 -2.77
CA PRO A 66 -3.19 -6.17 -2.84
C PRO A 66 -3.83 -6.42 -4.20
N MET A 67 -4.03 -5.40 -5.02
CA MET A 67 -4.55 -5.45 -6.40
C MET A 67 -5.78 -6.34 -6.59
N GLY A 68 -6.65 -6.43 -5.56
CA GLY A 68 -7.85 -7.28 -5.58
C GLY A 68 -7.62 -8.77 -5.28
N PHE A 69 -6.37 -9.21 -5.09
CA PHE A 69 -6.06 -10.60 -4.75
C PHE A 69 -6.13 -10.90 -3.25
N LEU A 70 -5.86 -9.90 -2.41
CA LEU A 70 -6.04 -10.03 -0.95
C LEU A 70 -7.45 -9.58 -0.60
N GLN A 71 -8.34 -10.54 -0.39
CA GLN A 71 -9.71 -10.27 0.00
C GLN A 71 -9.96 -10.80 1.41
N SER A 72 -9.96 -9.89 2.37
CA SER A 72 -10.30 -10.25 3.74
C SER A 72 -11.74 -10.76 3.82
N PRO A 73 -12.03 -11.83 4.57
CA PRO A 73 -13.41 -12.26 4.78
C PRO A 73 -14.29 -11.16 5.38
N PRO A 74 -15.60 -11.11 5.10
CA PRO A 74 -16.50 -10.07 5.59
C PRO A 74 -16.41 -9.83 7.10
N HIS A 75 -16.31 -10.90 7.90
CA HIS A 75 -16.22 -10.81 9.36
C HIS A 75 -14.96 -10.07 9.85
N VAL A 76 -13.89 -10.01 9.03
CA VAL A 76 -12.68 -9.24 9.38
C VAL A 76 -12.97 -7.76 9.33
N VAL A 77 -13.63 -7.28 8.26
CA VAL A 77 -14.02 -5.86 8.15
C VAL A 77 -15.02 -5.48 9.25
N GLU A 78 -16.03 -6.33 9.49
CA GLU A 78 -17.00 -6.13 10.58
C GLU A 78 -16.31 -6.01 11.94
N ARG A 79 -15.30 -6.86 12.20
CA ARG A 79 -14.54 -6.79 13.45
C ARG A 79 -13.72 -5.50 13.57
N LEU A 80 -13.08 -5.05 12.48
CA LEU A 80 -12.36 -3.79 12.44
C LEU A 80 -13.30 -2.60 12.75
N GLU A 81 -14.51 -2.60 12.20
CA GLU A 81 -15.52 -1.58 12.46
C GLU A 81 -15.99 -1.58 13.93
N GLN A 82 -16.23 -2.76 14.49
CA GLN A 82 -16.60 -2.89 15.91
C GLN A 82 -15.51 -2.33 16.83
N LEU A 83 -14.24 -2.65 16.56
CA LEU A 83 -13.11 -2.14 17.34
C LEU A 83 -12.95 -0.63 17.19
N LEU A 84 -13.22 -0.08 16.01
CA LEU A 84 -13.21 1.36 15.77
C LEU A 84 -14.30 2.07 16.59
N VAL A 85 -15.53 1.55 16.56
CA VAL A 85 -16.66 2.10 17.34
C VAL A 85 -16.39 2.00 18.84
N ALA A 86 -15.75 0.92 19.30
CA ALA A 86 -15.36 0.75 20.70
C ALA A 86 -14.18 1.66 21.12
N GLY A 87 -13.51 2.34 20.16
CA GLY A 87 -12.33 3.16 20.43
C GLY A 87 -11.06 2.36 20.70
N GLU A 88 -11.07 1.05 20.46
CA GLU A 88 -9.98 0.10 20.73
C GLU A 88 -8.93 0.11 19.61
N ARG A 89 -8.31 1.26 19.39
CA ARG A 89 -7.40 1.49 18.23
C ARG A 89 -6.18 0.60 18.23
N ASP A 90 -5.61 0.26 19.39
CA ASP A 90 -4.43 -0.62 19.45
C ASP A 90 -4.80 -2.06 19.05
N GLU A 91 -5.93 -2.56 19.55
CA GLU A 91 -6.45 -3.87 19.16
C GLU A 91 -6.86 -3.90 17.68
N LEU A 92 -7.49 -2.83 17.17
CA LEU A 92 -7.83 -2.69 15.76
C LEU A 92 -6.58 -2.81 14.89
N LEU A 93 -5.54 -2.07 15.23
CA LEU A 93 -4.29 -2.07 14.47
C LEU A 93 -3.59 -3.42 14.53
N GLY A 94 -3.50 -4.04 15.73
CA GLY A 94 -2.94 -5.37 15.90
C GLY A 94 -3.73 -6.46 15.16
N TYR A 95 -5.05 -6.39 15.20
CA TYR A 95 -5.94 -7.29 14.48
C TYR A 95 -5.75 -7.17 12.96
N PHE A 96 -5.74 -5.93 12.43
CA PHE A 96 -5.48 -5.67 11.02
C PHE A 96 -4.12 -6.23 10.57
N MET A 97 -3.07 -5.96 11.34
CA MET A 97 -1.73 -6.43 11.00
C MET A 97 -1.63 -7.95 10.96
N ARG A 98 -2.32 -8.63 11.86
CA ARG A 98 -2.34 -10.10 11.92
C ARG A 98 -3.20 -10.70 10.82
N GLU A 99 -4.46 -10.31 10.73
CA GLU A 99 -5.47 -10.98 9.90
C GLU A 99 -5.44 -10.54 8.43
N VAL A 100 -4.99 -9.31 8.16
CA VAL A 100 -4.95 -8.76 6.80
C VAL A 100 -3.52 -8.72 6.26
N ALA A 101 -2.60 -8.07 6.97
CA ALA A 101 -1.23 -7.91 6.51
C ALA A 101 -0.35 -9.17 6.72
N GLY A 102 -0.84 -10.17 7.46
CA GLY A 102 -0.17 -11.45 7.68
C GLY A 102 1.11 -11.35 8.52
N LEU A 103 1.21 -10.36 9.42
CA LEU A 103 2.36 -10.23 10.31
C LEU A 103 2.28 -11.24 11.47
N THR A 104 3.46 -11.68 11.93
CA THR A 104 3.55 -12.53 13.12
C THR A 104 3.37 -11.70 14.40
N ALA A 105 3.07 -12.37 15.52
CA ALA A 105 2.96 -11.71 16.82
C ALA A 105 4.26 -10.97 17.19
N GLU A 106 5.41 -11.57 16.93
CA GLU A 106 6.74 -10.98 17.20
C GLU A 106 6.97 -9.72 16.37
N GLN A 107 6.54 -9.73 15.09
CA GLN A 107 6.64 -8.55 14.23
C GLN A 107 5.73 -7.42 14.71
N ILE A 108 4.52 -7.74 15.15
CA ILE A 108 3.58 -6.74 15.70
C ILE A 108 4.16 -6.12 16.98
N GLU A 109 4.72 -6.92 17.88
CA GLU A 109 5.36 -6.41 19.10
C GLU A 109 6.59 -5.56 18.78
N LEU A 110 7.39 -5.94 17.79
CA LEU A 110 8.47 -5.10 17.30
C LEU A 110 7.94 -3.74 16.84
N LEU A 111 6.90 -3.72 16.00
CA LEU A 111 6.30 -2.48 15.49
C LEU A 111 5.72 -1.62 16.62
N ARG A 112 5.12 -2.23 17.66
CA ARG A 112 4.64 -1.53 18.85
C ARG A 112 5.74 -0.79 19.60
N SER A 113 6.96 -1.32 19.57
CA SER A 113 8.13 -0.71 20.23
C SER A 113 8.69 0.50 19.47
N LEU A 114 8.31 0.70 18.19
CA LEU A 114 8.85 1.77 17.36
C LEU A 114 8.08 3.10 17.58
N PRO A 115 8.76 4.25 17.50
CA PRO A 115 8.12 5.56 17.59
C PRO A 115 6.96 5.76 16.60
N ALA A 116 7.03 5.12 15.42
CA ALA A 116 6.00 5.16 14.39
C ALA A 116 4.66 4.53 14.83
N TRP A 117 4.64 3.73 15.91
CA TRP A 117 3.40 3.11 16.40
C TRP A 117 2.31 4.13 16.74
N GLN A 118 2.69 5.23 17.38
CA GLN A 118 1.74 6.28 17.73
C GLN A 118 1.09 6.95 16.50
N ALA A 119 1.87 7.16 15.44
CA ALA A 119 1.33 7.67 14.18
C ALA A 119 0.38 6.66 13.51
N ARG A 120 0.68 5.35 13.60
CA ARG A 120 -0.21 4.28 13.12
C ARG A 120 -1.51 4.23 13.92
N LEU A 121 -1.45 4.36 15.24
CA LEU A 121 -2.64 4.43 16.10
C LEU A 121 -3.53 5.63 15.77
N ALA A 122 -2.92 6.80 15.54
CA ALA A 122 -3.66 7.99 15.13
C ALA A 122 -4.40 7.77 13.81
N ALA A 123 -3.78 7.06 12.84
CA ALA A 123 -4.34 6.75 11.54
C ALA A 123 -5.28 5.53 11.52
N ALA A 124 -5.38 4.75 12.60
CA ALA A 124 -6.13 3.49 12.63
C ALA A 124 -7.62 3.65 12.26
N GLY A 125 -8.19 4.84 12.47
CA GLY A 125 -9.58 5.14 12.11
C GLY A 125 -9.90 5.02 10.62
N THR A 126 -8.90 5.11 9.74
CA THR A 126 -9.11 4.99 8.28
C THR A 126 -9.11 3.54 7.80
N ILE A 127 -8.56 2.59 8.60
CA ILE A 127 -8.34 1.20 8.19
C ILE A 127 -9.62 0.49 7.72
N PRO A 128 -10.75 0.53 8.45
CA PRO A 128 -11.94 -0.23 8.03
C PRO A 128 -12.48 0.20 6.67
N ARG A 129 -12.50 1.50 6.37
CA ARG A 129 -12.98 2.01 5.08
C ARG A 129 -12.02 1.69 3.94
N GLU A 130 -10.72 1.77 4.20
CA GLU A 130 -9.69 1.43 3.23
C GLU A 130 -9.71 -0.08 2.92
N GLU A 131 -9.90 -0.92 3.93
CA GLU A 131 -10.04 -2.36 3.75
C GLU A 131 -11.29 -2.72 2.92
N ARG A 132 -12.42 -2.04 3.16
CA ARG A 132 -13.63 -2.20 2.34
C ARG A 132 -13.36 -1.83 0.89
N ALA A 133 -12.76 -0.65 0.64
CA ALA A 133 -12.44 -0.20 -0.71
C ALA A 133 -11.42 -1.11 -1.41
N SER A 134 -10.43 -1.62 -0.68
CA SER A 134 -9.44 -2.58 -1.20
C SER A 134 -10.10 -3.91 -1.65
N ARG A 135 -11.11 -4.37 -0.94
CA ARG A 135 -11.87 -5.59 -1.31
C ARG A 135 -12.73 -5.41 -2.56
N GLU A 136 -13.21 -4.20 -2.80
CA GLU A 136 -14.00 -3.86 -3.98
C GLU A 136 -13.12 -3.59 -5.21
N TYR A 137 -11.82 -3.40 -5.01
CA TYR A 137 -10.88 -3.16 -6.10
C TYR A 137 -10.72 -4.41 -6.97
N VAL A 138 -10.87 -4.24 -8.29
CA VAL A 138 -10.69 -5.29 -9.30
C VAL A 138 -9.57 -4.89 -10.25
N LEU A 139 -8.55 -5.74 -10.35
CA LEU A 139 -7.49 -5.58 -11.35
C LEU A 139 -8.00 -5.89 -12.75
N GLU A 140 -8.22 -4.88 -13.55
CA GLU A 140 -8.52 -5.01 -14.96
C GLU A 140 -7.22 -4.89 -15.77
N ALA A 141 -6.54 -6.01 -16.03
CA ALA A 141 -5.22 -6.04 -16.65
C ALA A 141 -5.12 -5.24 -17.96
N GLY A 142 -6.22 -5.17 -18.73
CA GLY A 142 -6.27 -4.41 -19.99
C GLY A 142 -6.01 -2.91 -19.83
N ARG A 143 -6.32 -2.32 -18.66
CA ARG A 143 -6.12 -0.88 -18.39
C ARG A 143 -4.63 -0.51 -18.25
N PHE A 144 -3.78 -1.48 -17.90
CA PHE A 144 -2.36 -1.28 -17.61
C PHE A 144 -1.47 -1.41 -18.86
N ARG A 145 -2.01 -1.95 -19.96
CA ARG A 145 -1.24 -2.28 -21.16
C ARG A 145 -0.45 -1.11 -21.75
N ASP A 146 -1.00 0.09 -21.66
CA ASP A 146 -0.42 1.30 -22.24
C ASP A 146 0.25 2.20 -21.19
N LEU A 147 0.36 1.73 -19.94
CA LEU A 147 1.04 2.46 -18.89
C LEU A 147 2.56 2.32 -19.02
N GLY A 148 3.19 3.28 -19.72
CA GLY A 148 4.63 3.31 -20.00
C GLY A 148 5.50 3.80 -18.83
N VAL A 149 5.03 3.74 -17.58
CA VAL A 149 5.79 4.15 -16.39
C VAL A 149 6.63 2.97 -15.90
N PRO A 150 7.99 3.06 -15.91
CA PRO A 150 8.84 2.02 -15.36
C PRO A 150 8.45 1.71 -13.92
N THR A 151 8.17 0.44 -13.63
CA THR A 151 7.60 0.00 -12.36
C THR A 151 8.46 -1.08 -11.71
N LEU A 152 8.82 -0.86 -10.44
CA LEU A 152 9.38 -1.88 -9.55
C LEU A 152 8.27 -2.40 -8.64
N PHE A 153 8.00 -3.72 -8.67
CA PHE A 153 7.10 -4.35 -7.73
C PHE A 153 7.92 -5.17 -6.70
N LEU A 154 7.85 -4.76 -5.44
CA LEU A 154 8.49 -5.45 -4.33
C LEU A 154 7.50 -6.38 -3.64
N VAL A 155 7.92 -7.60 -3.31
CA VAL A 155 7.12 -8.56 -2.57
C VAL A 155 7.98 -9.31 -1.54
N GLY A 156 7.45 -9.50 -0.33
CA GLY A 156 8.11 -10.28 0.70
C GLY A 156 8.02 -11.79 0.40
N GLY A 157 9.13 -12.50 0.51
CA GLY A 157 9.20 -13.94 0.24
C GLY A 157 8.33 -14.79 1.16
N ASP A 158 8.05 -14.29 2.36
CA ASP A 158 7.22 -14.97 3.37
C ASP A 158 5.84 -14.31 3.54
N SER A 159 5.49 -13.37 2.66
CA SER A 159 4.16 -12.74 2.63
C SER A 159 3.08 -13.71 2.16
N PRO A 160 1.79 -13.44 2.49
CA PRO A 160 0.66 -14.17 1.94
C PRO A 160 0.72 -14.31 0.42
N ALA A 161 0.34 -15.49 -0.11
CA ALA A 161 0.42 -15.81 -1.53
C ALA A 161 -0.32 -14.81 -2.44
N ALA A 162 -1.33 -14.13 -1.93
CA ALA A 162 -2.08 -13.11 -2.63
C ALA A 162 -1.20 -11.95 -3.13
N PHE A 163 -0.17 -11.55 -2.37
CA PHE A 163 0.74 -10.49 -2.82
C PHE A 163 1.65 -10.94 -3.97
N LYS A 164 2.05 -12.22 -3.98
CA LYS A 164 2.79 -12.77 -5.11
C LYS A 164 1.90 -12.87 -6.35
N GLN A 165 0.65 -13.29 -6.18
CA GLN A 165 -0.33 -13.32 -7.29
C GLN A 165 -0.55 -11.91 -7.86
N ALA A 166 -0.63 -10.89 -7.01
CA ALA A 166 -0.70 -9.50 -7.44
C ALA A 166 0.55 -9.08 -8.24
N ALA A 167 1.75 -9.46 -7.77
CA ALA A 167 3.00 -9.17 -8.46
C ALA A 167 3.05 -9.84 -9.85
N ASP A 168 2.74 -11.13 -9.92
CA ASP A 168 2.71 -11.89 -11.19
C ASP A 168 1.70 -11.28 -12.19
N ALA A 169 0.53 -10.86 -11.70
CA ALA A 169 -0.49 -10.22 -12.53
C ALA A 169 -0.06 -8.84 -13.04
N MET A 170 0.60 -8.05 -12.19
CA MET A 170 1.10 -6.73 -12.58
C MET A 170 2.27 -6.83 -13.55
N GLU A 171 3.19 -7.78 -13.36
CA GLU A 171 4.28 -8.06 -14.30
C GLU A 171 3.75 -8.45 -15.69
N ALA A 172 2.67 -9.23 -15.73
CA ALA A 172 2.04 -9.61 -17.00
C ALA A 172 1.24 -8.47 -17.65
N ALA A 173 0.76 -7.50 -16.87
CA ALA A 173 -0.12 -6.42 -17.34
C ALA A 173 0.64 -5.16 -17.77
N LEU A 174 1.76 -4.85 -17.11
CA LEU A 174 2.57 -3.64 -17.36
C LEU A 174 3.65 -3.90 -18.41
N PRO A 175 3.89 -2.98 -19.36
CA PRO A 175 4.94 -3.11 -20.37
C PRO A 175 6.36 -3.10 -19.80
N ASP A 176 6.58 -2.37 -18.71
CA ASP A 176 7.88 -2.20 -18.06
C ASP A 176 7.72 -2.38 -16.55
N CYS A 177 7.74 -3.63 -16.12
CA CYS A 177 7.62 -4.01 -14.70
C CYS A 177 8.71 -5.02 -14.33
N THR A 178 9.42 -4.72 -13.25
CA THR A 178 10.38 -5.62 -12.62
C THR A 178 9.86 -6.05 -11.28
N VAL A 179 9.77 -7.36 -11.05
CA VAL A 179 9.37 -7.94 -9.75
C VAL A 179 10.61 -8.35 -8.97
N VAL A 180 10.72 -7.92 -7.71
CA VAL A 180 11.77 -8.34 -6.79
C VAL A 180 11.16 -8.97 -5.55
N VAL A 181 11.53 -10.23 -5.28
CA VAL A 181 11.15 -10.95 -4.08
C VAL A 181 12.21 -10.73 -3.00
N MET A 182 11.82 -10.22 -1.84
CA MET A 182 12.70 -10.00 -0.69
C MET A 182 12.67 -11.23 0.23
N PRO A 183 13.71 -12.06 0.26
CA PRO A 183 13.72 -13.31 1.03
C PRO A 183 13.52 -13.06 2.53
N GLY A 184 12.70 -13.89 3.18
CA GLY A 184 12.46 -13.83 4.64
C GLY A 184 11.66 -12.59 5.10
N GLN A 185 11.20 -11.76 4.16
CA GLN A 185 10.45 -10.55 4.50
C GLN A 185 8.95 -10.76 4.31
N ARG A 186 8.18 -9.93 5.02
CA ARG A 186 6.72 -9.82 4.95
C ARG A 186 6.33 -8.36 4.69
N HIS A 187 5.08 -8.04 4.86
CA HIS A 187 4.44 -6.75 4.52
C HIS A 187 5.02 -5.49 5.21
N ALA A 188 6.01 -5.63 6.10
CA ALA A 188 6.60 -4.52 6.84
C ALA A 188 8.13 -4.44 6.68
N ALA A 189 8.69 -4.84 5.53
CA ALA A 189 10.15 -4.84 5.32
C ALA A 189 10.78 -3.45 5.48
N MET A 190 10.05 -2.37 5.25
CA MET A 190 10.54 -1.02 5.54
C MET A 190 10.93 -0.81 7.01
N ASP A 191 10.32 -1.56 7.94
CA ASP A 191 10.60 -1.50 9.38
C ASP A 191 11.51 -2.67 9.84
N THR A 192 11.36 -3.86 9.24
CA THR A 192 12.03 -5.09 9.69
C THR A 192 13.34 -5.39 8.96
N ALA A 193 13.55 -4.83 7.78
CA ALA A 193 14.73 -5.01 6.93
C ALA A 193 15.00 -3.74 6.10
N THR A 194 15.11 -2.58 6.76
CA THR A 194 15.19 -1.26 6.13
C THR A 194 16.28 -1.17 5.08
N ASP A 195 17.48 -1.71 5.34
CA ASP A 195 18.62 -1.66 4.41
C ASP A 195 18.34 -2.45 3.13
N LEU A 196 17.72 -3.63 3.24
CA LEU A 196 17.31 -4.43 2.08
C LEU A 196 16.25 -3.67 1.27
N PHE A 197 15.20 -3.20 1.94
CA PHE A 197 14.09 -2.49 1.31
C PHE A 197 14.54 -1.23 0.58
N THR A 198 15.32 -0.37 1.26
CA THR A 198 15.83 0.86 0.66
C THR A 198 16.87 0.58 -0.43
N GLY A 199 17.69 -0.46 -0.26
CA GLY A 199 18.68 -0.88 -1.26
C GLY A 199 18.05 -1.26 -2.59
N GLU A 200 16.94 -2.02 -2.60
CA GLU A 200 16.22 -2.37 -3.83
C GLU A 200 15.62 -1.12 -4.51
N ILE A 201 15.03 -0.24 -3.73
CA ILE A 201 14.46 1.02 -4.24
C ILE A 201 15.54 1.89 -4.86
N LEU A 202 16.65 2.13 -4.14
CA LEU A 202 17.72 3.00 -4.62
C LEU A 202 18.41 2.43 -5.87
N ARG A 203 18.53 1.10 -5.99
CA ARG A 203 19.04 0.45 -7.22
C ARG A 203 18.15 0.73 -8.41
N PHE A 204 16.83 0.62 -8.24
CA PHE A 204 15.86 0.92 -9.30
C PHE A 204 15.83 2.42 -9.65
N LEU A 205 15.96 3.29 -8.67
CA LEU A 205 15.95 4.75 -8.85
C LEU A 205 17.31 5.32 -9.27
N ALA A 206 18.38 4.51 -9.33
CA ALA A 206 19.67 4.98 -9.82
C ALA A 206 19.56 5.41 -11.29
N PRO A 207 20.32 6.45 -11.73
CA PRO A 207 20.44 6.75 -13.16
C PRO A 207 21.10 5.56 -13.87
N PRO A 208 20.74 5.33 -15.15
CA PRO A 208 21.34 4.29 -15.97
C PRO A 208 22.85 4.49 -16.22
#